data_7b464179f650cb5ddf2873c11be1c703
#
_entry.id   7b464179f650cb5ddf2873c11be1c703
#
_cell.length_a   1.000
_cell.length_b   1.000
_cell.length_c   1.000
_cell.angle_alpha   90.00
_cell.angle_beta   90.00
_cell.angle_gamma   90.00
#
_symmetry.space_group_name_H-M   'P 1'
#
loop_
_entity.id
_entity.type
_entity.pdbx_description
1 polymer ?
#
loop_
_entity_poly.entity_id
_entity_poly.type
_entity_poly.pdbx_seq_one_letter_code
_entity_poly.pdbx_strand_id
1 'polypeptide(L)'
;MDTENRNSYKQSLKATSLFGGVQIFNILIQIIRSKFAAVLLGPEGMGVMGLLNSTITMISSFTNCGLGTSAVRNIAEANGANDTKRIALIISVFRRLVWITGLTGALICLVSASLLSQVTFGNTDFTFAFIILSFSVLLMQLTSGQNALMQGMRKYRYLAKANVVGNAVGLIFIIPLYYFWKI
;
A
#
# COMPACT_ATOMS: atom_id res chain seq x y z
N MET A 1 -30.94 -27.40 -6.38
CA MET A 1 -29.66 -26.91 -6.97
C MET A 1 -29.64 -25.41 -7.21
N ASP A 2 -30.79 -24.73 -7.26
CA ASP A 2 -30.88 -23.29 -7.62
C ASP A 2 -30.75 -22.27 -6.47
N THR A 3 -31.03 -22.64 -5.24
CA THR A 3 -30.99 -21.72 -4.10
C THR A 3 -29.60 -21.44 -3.60
N GLU A 4 -28.70 -22.41 -3.63
CA GLU A 4 -27.31 -22.29 -3.21
C GLU A 4 -26.49 -21.43 -4.20
N ASN A 5 -26.74 -21.62 -5.48
CA ASN A 5 -26.14 -20.85 -6.57
C ASN A 5 -26.59 -19.36 -6.53
N ARG A 6 -27.87 -19.12 -6.20
CA ARG A 6 -28.46 -17.77 -6.06
C ARG A 6 -27.91 -17.00 -4.85
N ASN A 7 -27.62 -17.71 -3.75
CA ASN A 7 -27.03 -17.09 -2.57
C ASN A 7 -25.54 -16.75 -2.78
N SER A 8 -24.80 -17.60 -3.47
CA SER A 8 -23.42 -17.36 -3.88
C SER A 8 -23.31 -16.16 -4.82
N TYR A 9 -24.22 -16.05 -5.80
CA TYR A 9 -24.30 -14.92 -6.74
C TYR A 9 -24.61 -13.60 -6.02
N LYS A 10 -25.59 -13.59 -5.12
CA LYS A 10 -25.94 -12.41 -4.32
C LYS A 10 -24.78 -11.96 -3.42
N GLN A 11 -24.05 -12.90 -2.86
CA GLN A 11 -22.91 -12.62 -2.02
C GLN A 11 -21.73 -12.02 -2.82
N SER A 12 -21.50 -12.54 -4.02
CA SER A 12 -20.49 -12.00 -4.94
C SER A 12 -20.86 -10.61 -5.45
N LEU A 13 -22.11 -10.38 -5.84
CA LEU A 13 -22.62 -9.08 -6.26
C LEU A 13 -22.52 -8.04 -5.12
N LYS A 14 -22.87 -8.41 -3.89
CA LYS A 14 -22.77 -7.55 -2.72
C LYS A 14 -21.31 -7.20 -2.38
N ALA A 15 -20.40 -8.15 -2.54
CA ALA A 15 -18.97 -7.91 -2.38
C ALA A 15 -18.44 -6.96 -3.47
N THR A 16 -18.76 -7.20 -4.74
CA THR A 16 -18.34 -6.36 -5.87
C THR A 16 -18.89 -4.94 -5.77
N SER A 17 -20.16 -4.77 -5.39
CA SER A 17 -20.77 -3.45 -5.17
C SER A 17 -20.10 -2.69 -4.02
N LEU A 18 -19.73 -3.39 -2.94
CA LEU A 18 -19.03 -2.79 -1.80
C LEU A 18 -17.62 -2.33 -2.22
N PHE A 19 -16.92 -3.13 -3.04
CA PHE A 19 -15.62 -2.77 -3.59
C PHE A 19 -15.70 -1.59 -4.55
N GLY A 20 -16.69 -1.58 -5.43
CA GLY A 20 -16.93 -0.46 -6.35
C GLY A 20 -17.17 0.84 -5.60
N GLY A 21 -18.02 0.83 -4.57
CA GLY A 21 -18.29 2.01 -3.74
C GLY A 21 -17.06 2.54 -3.00
N VAL A 22 -16.26 1.63 -2.41
CA VAL A 22 -14.99 2.00 -1.75
C VAL A 22 -13.98 2.56 -2.75
N GLN A 23 -13.92 2.00 -3.95
CA GLN A 23 -13.02 2.48 -4.99
C GLN A 23 -13.39 3.90 -5.46
N ILE A 24 -14.67 4.17 -5.68
CA ILE A 24 -15.15 5.51 -6.03
C ILE A 24 -14.79 6.50 -4.94
N PHE A 25 -14.99 6.15 -3.67
CA PHE A 25 -14.64 7.01 -2.54
C PHE A 25 -13.13 7.27 -2.47
N ASN A 26 -12.30 6.24 -2.69
CA ASN A 26 -10.84 6.41 -2.75
C ASN A 26 -10.41 7.31 -3.91
N ILE A 27 -11.04 7.19 -5.08
CA ILE A 27 -10.75 8.05 -6.23
C ILE A 27 -11.09 9.52 -5.90
N LEU A 28 -12.24 9.78 -5.28
CA LEU A 28 -12.60 11.12 -4.87
C LEU A 28 -11.60 11.73 -3.88
N ILE A 29 -11.18 10.95 -2.88
CA ILE A 29 -10.14 11.37 -1.93
C ILE A 29 -8.82 11.67 -2.66
N GLN A 30 -8.40 10.83 -3.61
CA GLN A 30 -7.19 11.04 -4.39
C GLN A 30 -7.26 12.29 -5.26
N ILE A 31 -8.40 12.56 -5.88
CA ILE A 31 -8.60 13.78 -6.69
C ILE A 31 -8.47 15.02 -5.80
N ILE A 32 -9.12 15.03 -4.64
CA ILE A 32 -9.02 16.14 -3.68
C ILE A 32 -7.57 16.34 -3.26
N ARG A 33 -6.90 15.27 -2.83
CA ARG A 33 -5.50 15.29 -2.41
C ARG A 33 -4.56 15.78 -3.52
N SER A 34 -4.73 15.30 -4.73
CA SER A 34 -3.93 15.68 -5.89
C SER A 34 -4.14 17.16 -6.25
N LYS A 35 -5.39 17.65 -6.18
CA LYS A 35 -5.69 19.05 -6.45
C LYS A 35 -5.06 19.97 -5.40
N PHE A 36 -5.16 19.62 -4.11
CA PHE A 36 -4.51 20.40 -3.05
C PHE A 36 -2.98 20.38 -3.21
N ALA A 37 -2.38 19.23 -3.48
CA ALA A 37 -0.96 19.12 -3.72
C ALA A 37 -0.52 19.98 -4.93
N ALA A 38 -1.25 19.93 -6.03
CA ALA A 38 -0.92 20.70 -7.22
C ALA A 38 -1.00 22.23 -7.00
N VAL A 39 -2.01 22.69 -6.24
CA VAL A 39 -2.17 24.13 -5.94
C VAL A 39 -1.09 24.63 -4.97
N LEU A 40 -0.66 23.81 -4.02
CA LEU A 40 0.27 24.21 -2.97
C LEU A 40 1.74 24.05 -3.37
N LEU A 41 2.07 22.94 -4.05
CA LEU A 41 3.46 22.65 -4.46
C LEU A 41 3.82 23.22 -5.85
N GLY A 42 2.82 23.54 -6.66
CA GLY A 42 3.06 23.96 -8.04
C GLY A 42 3.58 22.85 -8.95
N PRO A 43 3.90 23.18 -10.23
CA PRO A 43 4.36 22.18 -11.21
C PRO A 43 5.69 21.51 -10.82
N GLU A 44 6.63 22.29 -10.30
CA GLU A 44 7.97 21.80 -9.90
C GLU A 44 7.87 20.81 -8.72
N GLY A 45 7.13 21.19 -7.67
CA GLY A 45 6.93 20.32 -6.50
C GLY A 45 6.17 19.04 -6.84
N MET A 46 5.21 19.10 -7.77
CA MET A 46 4.53 17.90 -8.28
C MET A 46 5.50 16.99 -9.05
N GLY A 47 6.42 17.55 -9.81
CA GLY A 47 7.48 16.79 -10.49
C GLY A 47 8.38 16.07 -9.50
N VAL A 48 8.84 16.77 -8.47
CA VAL A 48 9.67 16.18 -7.40
C VAL A 48 8.92 15.05 -6.67
N MET A 49 7.66 15.28 -6.27
CA MET A 49 6.84 14.23 -5.64
C MET A 49 6.63 13.02 -6.55
N GLY A 50 6.42 13.24 -7.84
CA GLY A 50 6.26 12.19 -8.84
C GLY A 50 7.51 11.32 -8.94
N LEU A 51 8.68 11.93 -9.05
CA LEU A 51 9.97 11.22 -9.11
C LEU A 51 10.27 10.44 -7.83
N LEU A 52 10.06 11.04 -6.65
CA LEU A 52 10.23 10.37 -5.36
C LEU A 52 9.31 9.15 -5.25
N ASN A 53 8.02 9.30 -5.57
CA ASN A 53 7.07 8.19 -5.53
C ASN A 53 7.41 7.08 -6.52
N SER A 54 7.84 7.43 -7.74
CA SER A 54 8.26 6.44 -8.75
C SER A 54 9.45 5.63 -8.28
N THR A 55 10.46 6.28 -7.71
CA THR A 55 11.67 5.63 -7.18
C THR A 55 11.32 4.67 -6.03
N ILE A 56 10.47 5.11 -5.08
CA ILE A 56 10.03 4.26 -3.97
C ILE A 56 9.23 3.06 -4.47
N THR A 57 8.32 3.28 -5.42
CA THR A 57 7.49 2.21 -5.99
C THR A 57 8.36 1.18 -6.70
N MET A 58 9.38 1.63 -7.42
CA MET A 58 10.36 0.76 -8.07
C MET A 58 11.10 -0.10 -7.03
N ILE A 59 11.67 0.51 -5.99
CA ILE A 59 12.37 -0.22 -4.91
C ILE A 59 11.43 -1.22 -4.24
N SER A 60 10.21 -0.80 -3.89
CA SER A 60 9.21 -1.65 -3.24
C SER A 60 8.81 -2.83 -4.13
N SER A 61 8.70 -2.63 -5.44
CA SER A 61 8.36 -3.70 -6.40
C SER A 61 9.46 -4.75 -6.47
N PHE A 62 10.72 -4.34 -6.52
CA PHE A 62 11.86 -5.26 -6.49
C PHE A 62 11.94 -6.04 -5.17
N THR A 63 11.69 -5.38 -4.05
CA THR A 63 11.79 -6.00 -2.72
C THR A 63 10.62 -6.95 -2.42
N ASN A 64 9.44 -6.67 -2.98
CA ASN A 64 8.24 -7.46 -2.74
C ASN A 64 8.29 -8.85 -3.42
N CYS A 65 9.03 -9.00 -4.55
CA CYS A 65 9.25 -10.28 -5.24
C CYS A 65 8.00 -11.16 -5.40
N GLY A 66 6.80 -10.56 -5.53
CA GLY A 66 5.55 -11.31 -5.65
C GLY A 66 5.08 -12.07 -4.39
N LEU A 67 5.69 -11.78 -3.22
CA LEU A 67 5.32 -12.43 -1.95
C LEU A 67 3.84 -12.26 -1.61
N GLY A 68 3.26 -11.08 -1.89
CA GLY A 68 1.86 -10.81 -1.62
C GLY A 68 0.92 -11.73 -2.38
N THR A 69 1.14 -11.94 -3.67
CA THR A 69 0.30 -12.80 -4.52
C THR A 69 0.39 -14.27 -4.10
N SER A 70 1.60 -14.74 -3.80
CA SER A 70 1.83 -16.10 -3.31
C SER A 70 1.14 -16.35 -1.96
N ALA A 71 1.21 -15.37 -1.04
CA ALA A 71 0.54 -15.47 0.26
C ALA A 71 -0.98 -15.50 0.12
N VAL A 72 -1.56 -14.62 -0.69
CA VAL A 72 -3.01 -14.60 -0.95
C VAL A 72 -3.49 -15.96 -1.45
N ARG A 73 -2.78 -16.56 -2.42
CA ARG A 73 -3.12 -17.87 -2.99
C ARG A 73 -3.06 -18.97 -1.92
N ASN A 74 -1.95 -19.08 -1.20
CA ASN A 74 -1.74 -20.15 -0.20
C ASN A 74 -2.73 -20.05 0.96
N ILE A 75 -3.04 -18.82 1.44
CA ILE A 75 -4.00 -18.60 2.50
C ILE A 75 -5.42 -18.90 2.00
N ALA A 76 -5.78 -18.49 0.79
CA ALA A 76 -7.09 -18.78 0.22
C ALA A 76 -7.34 -20.27 0.04
N GLU A 77 -6.31 -21.03 -0.37
CA GLU A 77 -6.35 -22.49 -0.48
C GLU A 77 -6.56 -23.15 0.90
N ALA A 78 -5.74 -22.78 1.90
CA ALA A 78 -5.86 -23.32 3.25
C ALA A 78 -7.18 -22.93 3.93
N ASN A 79 -7.70 -21.71 3.64
CA ASN A 79 -8.99 -21.26 4.14
C ASN A 79 -10.15 -22.03 3.48
N GLY A 80 -10.04 -22.39 2.21
CA GLY A 80 -11.00 -23.24 1.52
C GLY A 80 -11.04 -24.67 2.08
N ALA A 81 -9.91 -25.18 2.56
CA ALA A 81 -9.79 -26.49 3.20
C ALA A 81 -10.16 -26.48 4.70
N ASN A 82 -10.51 -25.32 5.29
CA ASN A 82 -10.74 -25.13 6.74
C ASN A 82 -9.56 -25.57 7.62
N ASP A 83 -8.33 -25.57 7.09
CA ASP A 83 -7.13 -25.97 7.83
C ASP A 83 -6.55 -24.78 8.60
N THR A 84 -7.05 -24.59 9.82
CA THR A 84 -6.64 -23.50 10.71
C THR A 84 -5.16 -23.57 11.10
N LYS A 85 -4.59 -24.77 11.22
CA LYS A 85 -3.17 -24.97 11.56
C LYS A 85 -2.28 -24.52 10.41
N ARG A 86 -2.62 -24.90 9.19
CA ARG A 86 -1.90 -24.48 7.97
C ARG A 86 -1.99 -22.96 7.77
N ILE A 87 -3.16 -22.35 8.00
CA ILE A 87 -3.33 -20.89 7.95
C ILE A 87 -2.40 -20.20 8.95
N ALA A 88 -2.39 -20.62 10.21
CA ALA A 88 -1.53 -20.02 11.24
C ALA A 88 -0.05 -20.09 10.90
N LEU A 89 0.40 -21.23 10.35
CA LEU A 89 1.78 -21.42 9.91
C LEU A 89 2.13 -20.49 8.75
N ILE A 90 1.30 -20.42 7.71
CA ILE A 90 1.50 -19.52 6.57
C ILE A 90 1.58 -18.08 7.03
N ILE A 91 0.66 -17.63 7.90
CA ILE A 91 0.66 -16.26 8.44
C ILE A 91 1.97 -15.95 9.18
N SER A 92 2.44 -16.87 10.02
CA SER A 92 3.67 -16.70 10.79
C SER A 92 4.90 -16.56 9.89
N VAL A 93 5.04 -17.46 8.92
CA VAL A 93 6.16 -17.45 7.95
C VAL A 93 6.10 -16.20 7.09
N PHE A 94 4.91 -15.87 6.56
CA PHE A 94 4.72 -14.71 5.71
C PHE A 94 5.01 -13.40 6.44
N ARG A 95 4.60 -13.27 7.71
CA ARG A 95 4.91 -12.10 8.52
C ARG A 95 6.42 -11.90 8.70
N ARG A 96 7.18 -12.97 8.92
CA ARG A 96 8.65 -12.89 8.97
C ARG A 96 9.25 -12.45 7.64
N LEU A 97 8.77 -13.01 6.53
CA LEU A 97 9.23 -12.62 5.19
C LEU A 97 8.95 -11.15 4.89
N VAL A 98 7.76 -10.65 5.22
CA VAL A 98 7.40 -9.23 5.04
C VAL A 98 8.31 -8.31 5.85
N TRP A 99 8.68 -8.69 7.08
CA TRP A 99 9.64 -7.92 7.88
C TRP A 99 11.03 -7.93 7.27
N ILE A 100 11.52 -9.10 6.83
CA ILE A 100 12.84 -9.23 6.21
C ILE A 100 12.89 -8.40 4.92
N THR A 101 11.91 -8.55 4.03
CA THR A 101 11.87 -7.81 2.76
C THR A 101 11.65 -6.32 2.97
N GLY A 102 10.86 -5.93 3.97
CA GLY A 102 10.67 -4.52 4.33
C GLY A 102 11.95 -3.88 4.86
N LEU A 103 12.67 -4.57 5.75
CA LEU A 103 13.95 -4.11 6.28
C LEU A 103 15.02 -4.04 5.20
N THR A 104 15.13 -5.07 4.35
CA THR A 104 16.10 -5.06 3.24
C THR A 104 15.80 -3.94 2.25
N GLY A 105 14.53 -3.70 1.89
CA GLY A 105 14.15 -2.59 1.03
C GLY A 105 14.44 -1.21 1.63
N ALA A 106 14.15 -1.03 2.91
CA ALA A 106 14.47 0.20 3.64
C ALA A 106 16.00 0.42 3.72
N LEU A 107 16.76 -0.63 3.96
CA LEU A 107 18.21 -0.59 4.08
C LEU A 107 18.87 -0.27 2.72
N ILE A 108 18.39 -0.88 1.64
CA ILE A 108 18.82 -0.56 0.27
C ILE A 108 18.52 0.92 -0.03
N CYS A 109 17.33 1.40 0.26
CA CYS A 109 16.95 2.80 0.04
C CYS A 109 17.83 3.75 0.87
N LEU A 110 18.14 3.42 2.11
CA LEU A 110 18.94 4.24 3.02
C LEU A 110 20.40 4.29 2.58
N VAL A 111 21.01 3.16 2.26
CA VAL A 111 22.41 3.08 1.82
C VAL A 111 22.58 3.75 0.44
N SER A 112 21.61 3.59 -0.44
CA SER A 112 21.63 4.15 -1.77
C SER A 112 21.03 5.57 -1.84
N ALA A 113 20.69 6.22 -0.73
CA ALA A 113 19.99 7.51 -0.71
C ALA A 113 20.70 8.60 -1.50
N SER A 114 22.03 8.70 -1.37
CA SER A 114 22.85 9.67 -2.12
C SER A 114 22.89 9.35 -3.62
N LEU A 115 23.07 8.07 -3.98
CA LEU A 115 23.02 7.61 -5.37
C LEU A 115 21.64 7.84 -6.00
N LEU A 116 20.58 7.54 -5.26
CA LEU A 116 19.20 7.75 -5.70
C LEU A 116 18.92 9.24 -5.94
N SER A 117 19.42 10.11 -5.06
CA SER A 117 19.31 11.57 -5.25
C SER A 117 20.02 12.02 -6.51
N GLN A 118 21.26 11.58 -6.74
CA GLN A 118 22.03 11.92 -7.93
C GLN A 118 21.42 11.40 -9.22
N VAL A 119 20.97 10.14 -9.24
CA VAL A 119 20.39 9.53 -10.45
C VAL A 119 19.01 10.12 -10.77
N THR A 120 18.23 10.47 -9.73
CA THR A 120 16.85 10.96 -9.92
C THR A 120 16.81 12.46 -10.21
N PHE A 121 17.63 13.26 -9.53
CA PHE A 121 17.59 14.72 -9.57
C PHE A 121 18.87 15.39 -10.12
N GLY A 122 19.92 14.62 -10.36
CA GLY A 122 21.21 15.14 -10.81
C GLY A 122 22.02 15.85 -9.72
N ASN A 123 21.51 15.90 -8.49
CA ASN A 123 22.17 16.53 -7.33
C ASN A 123 21.96 15.70 -6.04
N THR A 124 22.62 16.12 -4.95
CA THR A 124 22.54 15.46 -3.65
C THR A 124 21.59 16.13 -2.67
N ASP A 125 20.87 17.17 -3.07
CA ASP A 125 20.03 17.98 -2.18
C ASP A 125 18.86 17.18 -1.60
N PHE A 126 18.37 16.19 -2.33
CA PHE A 126 17.27 15.32 -1.93
C PHE A 126 17.70 14.06 -1.16
N THR A 127 18.99 13.93 -0.81
CA THR A 127 19.49 12.76 -0.04
C THR A 127 18.72 12.58 1.28
N PHE A 128 18.48 13.69 1.99
CA PHE A 128 17.72 13.66 3.25
C PHE A 128 16.27 13.18 3.04
N ALA A 129 15.64 13.57 1.93
CA ALA A 129 14.31 13.09 1.59
C ALA A 129 14.30 11.56 1.40
N PHE A 130 15.30 10.98 0.71
CA PHE A 130 15.41 9.53 0.54
C PHE A 130 15.67 8.79 1.84
N ILE A 131 16.41 9.38 2.79
CA ILE A 131 16.58 8.82 4.13
C ILE A 131 15.25 8.71 4.87
N ILE A 132 14.43 9.76 4.85
CA ILE A 132 13.09 9.73 5.45
C ILE A 132 12.20 8.73 4.72
N LEU A 133 12.25 8.69 3.40
CA LEU A 133 11.46 7.81 2.58
C LEU A 133 11.83 6.33 2.74
N SER A 134 13.07 6.01 3.17
CA SER A 134 13.45 4.64 3.49
C SER A 134 12.56 4.03 4.59
N PHE A 135 12.18 4.83 5.58
CA PHE A 135 11.21 4.41 6.59
C PHE A 135 9.81 4.18 6.02
N SER A 136 9.41 5.01 5.05
CA SER A 136 8.13 4.85 4.34
C SER A 136 8.09 3.56 3.53
N VAL A 137 9.20 3.14 2.91
CA VAL A 137 9.31 1.85 2.20
C VAL A 137 9.00 0.68 3.13
N LEU A 138 9.55 0.70 4.35
CA LEU A 138 9.27 -0.33 5.35
C LEU A 138 7.78 -0.37 5.72
N LEU A 139 7.18 0.79 5.99
CA LEU A 139 5.75 0.86 6.32
C LEU A 139 4.86 0.42 5.16
N MET A 140 5.21 0.78 3.93
CA MET A 140 4.50 0.32 2.72
C MET A 140 4.53 -1.20 2.59
N GLN A 141 5.68 -1.81 2.85
CA GLN A 141 5.83 -3.26 2.79
C GLN A 141 5.00 -3.97 3.87
N LEU A 142 5.01 -3.46 5.10
CA LEU A 142 4.18 -3.98 6.19
C LEU A 142 2.68 -3.88 5.86
N THR A 143 2.26 -2.74 5.32
CA THR A 143 0.86 -2.50 4.92
C THR A 143 0.45 -3.43 3.78
N SER A 144 1.30 -3.59 2.76
CA SER A 144 1.08 -4.51 1.65
C SER A 144 0.94 -5.96 2.15
N GLY A 145 1.80 -6.37 3.08
CA GLY A 145 1.73 -7.68 3.71
C GLY A 145 0.41 -7.91 4.46
N GLN A 146 -0.04 -6.95 5.25
CA GLN A 146 -1.31 -7.06 5.97
C GLN A 146 -2.51 -7.09 5.03
N ASN A 147 -2.48 -6.30 3.96
CA ASN A 147 -3.50 -6.32 2.92
C ASN A 147 -3.59 -7.70 2.25
N ALA A 148 -2.45 -8.32 1.93
CA ALA A 148 -2.40 -9.66 1.35
C ALA A 148 -3.01 -10.72 2.29
N LEU A 149 -2.72 -10.66 3.60
CA LEU A 149 -3.32 -11.54 4.60
C LEU A 149 -4.86 -11.41 4.65
N MET A 150 -5.37 -10.17 4.66
CA MET A 150 -6.81 -9.93 4.68
C MET A 150 -7.50 -10.40 3.39
N GLN A 151 -6.85 -10.23 2.24
CA GLN A 151 -7.34 -10.72 0.96
C GLN A 151 -7.40 -12.25 0.92
N GLY A 152 -6.34 -12.94 1.34
CA GLY A 152 -6.29 -14.40 1.41
C GLY A 152 -7.36 -14.99 2.34
N MET A 153 -7.63 -14.33 3.46
CA MET A 153 -8.71 -14.71 4.40
C MET A 153 -10.12 -14.30 3.92
N ARG A 154 -10.26 -13.70 2.74
CA ARG A 154 -11.53 -13.16 2.21
C ARG A 154 -12.22 -12.14 3.12
N LYS A 155 -11.45 -11.48 4.01
CA LYS A 155 -11.97 -10.45 4.94
C LYS A 155 -12.04 -9.07 4.29
N TYR A 156 -12.62 -9.01 3.13
CA TYR A 156 -12.66 -7.80 2.28
C TYR A 156 -13.34 -6.58 2.94
N ARG A 157 -14.34 -6.79 3.80
CA ARG A 157 -15.01 -5.70 4.51
C ARG A 157 -14.05 -4.96 5.46
N TYR A 158 -13.18 -5.69 6.14
CA TYR A 158 -12.17 -5.09 7.03
C TYR A 158 -11.10 -4.36 6.23
N LEU A 159 -10.68 -4.93 5.10
CA LEU A 159 -9.74 -4.30 4.17
C LEU A 159 -10.30 -2.97 3.62
N ALA A 160 -11.56 -2.97 3.18
CA ALA A 160 -12.25 -1.79 2.70
C ALA A 160 -12.35 -0.70 3.77
N LYS A 161 -12.76 -1.06 4.99
CA LYS A 161 -12.82 -0.13 6.13
C LYS A 161 -11.43 0.45 6.47
N ALA A 162 -10.40 -0.39 6.54
CA ALA A 162 -9.04 0.05 6.84
C ALA A 162 -8.53 1.05 5.80
N ASN A 163 -8.77 0.79 4.51
CA ASN A 163 -8.36 1.68 3.43
C ASN A 163 -9.10 3.02 3.47
N VAL A 164 -10.43 3.00 3.69
CA VAL A 164 -11.24 4.23 3.78
C VAL A 164 -10.82 5.07 4.98
N VAL A 165 -10.70 4.44 6.16
CA VAL A 165 -10.29 5.13 7.39
C VAL A 165 -8.86 5.66 7.24
N GLY A 166 -7.93 4.86 6.73
CA GLY A 166 -6.55 5.28 6.52
C GLY A 166 -6.43 6.47 5.57
N ASN A 167 -7.16 6.45 4.46
CA ASN A 167 -7.17 7.56 3.50
C ASN A 167 -7.84 8.81 4.07
N ALA A 168 -8.93 8.67 4.83
CA ALA A 168 -9.62 9.79 5.48
C ALA A 168 -8.74 10.44 6.55
N VAL A 169 -8.11 9.64 7.41
CA VAL A 169 -7.16 10.11 8.43
C VAL A 169 -5.95 10.77 7.75
N GLY A 170 -5.41 10.17 6.69
CA GLY A 170 -4.33 10.77 5.90
C GLY A 170 -4.69 12.15 5.34
N LEU A 171 -5.93 12.35 4.86
CA LEU A 171 -6.41 13.66 4.42
C LEU A 171 -6.42 14.70 5.54
N ILE A 172 -6.93 14.32 6.73
CA ILE A 172 -7.02 15.22 7.89
C ILE A 172 -5.63 15.72 8.33
N PHE A 173 -4.60 14.85 8.23
CA PHE A 173 -3.22 15.23 8.60
C PHE A 173 -2.50 15.99 7.48
N ILE A 174 -2.74 15.66 6.22
CA ILE A 174 -2.05 16.25 5.07
C ILE A 174 -2.48 17.71 4.86
N ILE A 175 -3.79 18.02 4.99
CA ILE A 175 -4.31 19.38 4.74
C ILE A 175 -3.69 20.41 5.69
N PRO A 176 -3.69 20.24 7.03
CA PRO A 176 -3.04 21.20 7.91
C PRO A 176 -1.53 21.23 7.73
N LEU A 177 -0.89 20.11 7.44
CA LEU A 177 0.56 20.08 7.21
C LEU A 177 0.95 20.96 6.02
N TYR A 178 0.22 20.86 4.92
CA TYR A 178 0.43 21.73 3.75
C TYR A 178 0.11 23.19 4.04
N TYR A 179 -0.90 23.47 4.89
CA TYR A 179 -1.29 24.84 5.25
C TYR A 179 -0.28 25.52 6.16
N PHE A 180 0.27 24.78 7.14
CA PHE A 180 1.23 25.34 8.09
C PHE A 180 2.64 25.48 7.54
N TRP A 181 3.07 24.58 6.67
CA TRP A 181 4.44 24.60 6.16
C TRP A 181 4.63 25.40 4.88
N LYS A 182 3.56 25.96 4.30
CA LYS A 182 3.65 26.90 3.16
C LYS A 182 4.78 26.57 2.14
N ILE A 183 4.95 25.27 1.84
CA ILE A 183 5.92 24.83 0.85
C ILE A 183 5.25 24.85 -0.49
#